data_724a70c5b4b890540f8093b5957619cd
#
_entry.id   724a70c5b4b890540f8093b5957619cd
#
_cell.length_a   1.000
_cell.length_b   1.000
_cell.length_c   1.000
_cell.angle_alpha   90.00
_cell.angle_beta   90.00
_cell.angle_gamma   90.00
#
_symmetry.space_group_name_H-M   'P 1'
#
loop_
_entity.id
_entity.type
_entity.pdbx_description
1 polymer ?
#
loop_
_entity_poly.entity_id
_entity_poly.type
_entity_poly.pdbx_seq_one_letter_code
_entity_poly.pdbx_strand_id
1 'polypeptide(L)'
;MSNETVNVLAIQRVTADDIKAIKAVDPRVELVDAGGWFDGEIRDTWPETTSRRYLSANAQGEGTREARDRLLAEAEIILGGWPYPLDLRARSPRLKWFHQRPAGASNLLRGDLWGSDVMVTTSRGLGNTLPIAEYVIASMLFFAKGLGQAERDRRAGEFNHLAYGPRLLHGRTLCVIGAGGIGEDVGRLGAALGMRVVGTRRTPTPVPPAGFEYVGGSDEL
;
A
#
# COMPACT_ATOMS: atom_id res chain seq x y z
N MET A 1 13.57 -21.14 25.97
CA MET A 1 12.61 -20.36 25.11
C MET A 1 11.23 -20.75 25.57
N SER A 2 10.35 -19.82 25.92
CA SER A 2 8.99 -20.15 26.36
C SER A 2 8.24 -20.85 25.23
N ASN A 3 7.58 -21.95 25.57
CA ASN A 3 6.77 -22.74 24.62
C ASN A 3 5.38 -22.11 24.43
N GLU A 4 5.28 -20.80 24.60
CA GLU A 4 4.04 -20.06 24.66
C GLU A 4 3.55 -19.76 23.23
N THR A 5 2.30 -20.11 22.96
CA THR A 5 1.63 -19.88 21.67
C THR A 5 1.52 -18.39 21.37
N VAL A 6 1.69 -18.00 20.12
CA VAL A 6 1.48 -16.64 19.62
C VAL A 6 0.18 -16.59 18.82
N ASN A 7 -0.82 -15.92 19.36
CA ASN A 7 -2.16 -15.83 18.76
C ASN A 7 -2.22 -14.73 17.70
N VAL A 8 -2.37 -15.12 16.44
CA VAL A 8 -2.49 -14.24 15.29
C VAL A 8 -3.92 -14.30 14.76
N LEU A 9 -4.57 -13.15 14.64
CA LEU A 9 -5.91 -13.01 14.05
C LEU A 9 -5.83 -12.25 12.74
N ALA A 10 -6.26 -12.87 11.63
CA ALA A 10 -6.44 -12.20 10.36
C ALA A 10 -7.88 -11.69 10.24
N ILE A 11 -8.10 -10.38 10.36
CA ILE A 11 -9.40 -9.72 10.13
C ILE A 11 -9.57 -9.26 8.68
N GLN A 12 -8.51 -9.29 7.89
CA GLN A 12 -8.55 -9.17 6.44
C GLN A 12 -8.57 -10.56 5.78
N ARG A 13 -9.08 -10.63 4.56
CA ARG A 13 -9.06 -11.89 3.81
C ARG A 13 -7.63 -12.29 3.47
N VAL A 14 -7.28 -13.53 3.77
CA VAL A 14 -5.98 -14.15 3.48
C VAL A 14 -6.18 -15.39 2.60
N THR A 15 -5.19 -15.69 1.78
CA THR A 15 -5.20 -16.91 0.94
C THR A 15 -4.64 -18.11 1.71
N ALA A 16 -4.87 -19.31 1.21
CA ALA A 16 -4.27 -20.52 1.78
C ALA A 16 -2.72 -20.45 1.77
N ASP A 17 -2.13 -19.83 0.76
CA ASP A 17 -0.68 -19.64 0.67
C ASP A 17 -0.18 -18.62 1.70
N ASP A 18 -0.94 -17.54 1.94
CA ASP A 18 -0.62 -16.59 3.01
C ASP A 18 -0.65 -17.29 4.39
N ILE A 19 -1.68 -18.07 4.67
CA ILE A 19 -1.82 -18.83 5.92
C ILE A 19 -0.62 -19.76 6.09
N LYS A 20 -0.26 -20.50 5.06
CA LYS A 20 0.89 -21.40 5.07
C LYS A 20 2.20 -20.67 5.31
N ALA A 21 2.41 -19.54 4.65
CA ALA A 21 3.60 -18.73 4.79
C ALA A 21 3.74 -18.16 6.21
N ILE A 22 2.64 -17.65 6.78
CA ILE A 22 2.63 -17.07 8.13
C ILE A 22 2.91 -18.14 9.19
N LYS A 23 2.25 -19.31 9.10
CA LYS A 23 2.48 -20.43 10.03
C LYS A 23 3.90 -21.00 9.94
N ALA A 24 4.55 -20.87 8.79
CA ALA A 24 5.92 -21.34 8.58
C ALA A 24 7.00 -20.44 9.23
N VAL A 25 6.63 -19.22 9.67
CA VAL A 25 7.58 -18.27 10.29
C VAL A 25 8.07 -18.78 11.65
N ASP A 26 7.15 -19.33 12.45
CA ASP A 26 7.48 -19.86 13.78
C ASP A 26 6.44 -20.92 14.16
N PRO A 27 6.85 -22.10 14.69
CA PRO A 27 5.94 -23.17 15.07
C PRO A 27 4.96 -22.80 16.20
N ARG A 28 5.20 -21.71 16.91
CA ARG A 28 4.29 -21.20 17.97
C ARG A 28 3.12 -20.40 17.39
N VAL A 29 3.13 -20.04 16.11
CA VAL A 29 2.10 -19.22 15.49
C VAL A 29 0.80 -20.03 15.31
N GLU A 30 -0.23 -19.60 16.04
CA GLU A 30 -1.61 -20.03 15.82
C GLU A 30 -2.39 -18.92 15.12
N LEU A 31 -2.72 -19.16 13.84
CA LEU A 31 -3.44 -18.21 13.00
C LEU A 31 -4.91 -18.58 12.91
N VAL A 32 -5.78 -17.65 13.28
CA VAL A 32 -7.23 -17.68 13.06
C VAL A 32 -7.56 -16.77 11.87
N ASP A 33 -8.18 -17.33 10.84
CA ASP A 33 -8.72 -16.56 9.72
C ASP A 33 -10.16 -16.13 10.04
N ALA A 34 -10.34 -14.82 10.20
CA ALA A 34 -11.64 -14.17 10.38
C ALA A 34 -11.87 -13.11 9.29
N GLY A 35 -11.33 -13.35 8.11
CA GLY A 35 -11.45 -12.46 6.96
C GLY A 35 -12.90 -12.30 6.51
N GLY A 36 -13.45 -11.08 6.70
CA GLY A 36 -14.85 -10.76 6.40
C GLY A 36 -15.79 -10.81 7.61
N TRP A 37 -15.37 -11.35 8.75
CA TRP A 37 -16.22 -11.43 9.96
C TRP A 37 -16.65 -10.06 10.46
N PHE A 38 -15.81 -9.06 10.29
CA PHE A 38 -16.04 -7.69 10.78
C PHE A 38 -16.68 -6.76 9.74
N ASP A 39 -17.01 -7.25 8.55
CA ASP A 39 -17.46 -6.43 7.42
C ASP A 39 -18.72 -5.60 7.75
N GLY A 40 -19.66 -6.16 8.52
CA GLY A 40 -20.86 -5.45 8.94
C GLY A 40 -20.55 -4.26 9.87
N GLU A 41 -19.71 -4.48 10.88
CA GLU A 41 -19.28 -3.42 11.81
C GLU A 41 -18.50 -2.32 11.08
N ILE A 42 -17.61 -2.73 10.18
CA ILE A 42 -16.82 -1.80 9.38
C ILE A 42 -17.72 -0.95 8.49
N ARG A 43 -18.71 -1.57 7.82
CA ARG A 43 -19.66 -0.85 6.98
C ARG A 43 -20.41 0.21 7.78
N ASP A 44 -20.84 -0.10 9.01
CA ASP A 44 -21.67 0.76 9.84
C ASP A 44 -20.86 1.90 10.51
N THR A 45 -19.55 1.75 10.63
CA THR A 45 -18.66 2.71 11.33
C THR A 45 -17.82 3.58 10.41
N TRP A 46 -17.59 3.15 9.17
CA TRP A 46 -16.79 3.89 8.19
C TRP A 46 -17.70 4.69 7.23
N PRO A 47 -17.21 5.82 6.65
CA PRO A 47 -17.94 6.54 5.62
C PRO A 47 -18.35 5.63 4.47
N GLU A 48 -19.54 5.84 3.92
CA GLU A 48 -20.09 5.04 2.82
C GLU A 48 -19.16 4.96 1.61
N THR A 49 -18.45 6.04 1.28
CA THR A 49 -17.45 6.09 0.21
C THR A 49 -16.31 5.12 0.44
N THR A 50 -15.88 4.93 1.69
CA THR A 50 -14.84 3.95 2.06
C THR A 50 -15.42 2.55 2.03
N SER A 51 -16.57 2.32 2.66
CA SER A 51 -17.20 1.00 2.73
C SER A 51 -17.50 0.45 1.33
N ARG A 52 -18.07 1.24 0.44
CA ARG A 52 -18.35 0.82 -0.96
C ARG A 52 -17.09 0.45 -1.75
N ARG A 53 -15.97 1.04 -1.42
CA ARG A 53 -14.70 0.78 -2.13
C ARG A 53 -14.07 -0.56 -1.73
N TYR A 54 -14.21 -0.97 -0.49
CA TYR A 54 -13.47 -2.09 0.09
C TYR A 54 -14.34 -3.28 0.49
N LEU A 55 -15.65 -3.06 0.65
CA LEU A 55 -16.59 -4.09 1.07
C LEU A 55 -17.65 -4.33 -0.01
N SER A 56 -18.17 -5.53 -0.07
CA SER A 56 -19.38 -5.82 -0.84
C SER A 56 -20.57 -5.05 -0.26
N ALA A 57 -21.48 -4.59 -1.12
CA ALA A 57 -22.69 -3.88 -0.70
C ALA A 57 -23.55 -4.69 0.31
N ASN A 58 -23.48 -6.01 0.22
CA ASN A 58 -24.24 -6.95 1.05
C ASN A 58 -23.39 -7.57 2.17
N ALA A 59 -22.19 -7.04 2.45
CA ALA A 59 -21.34 -7.56 3.49
C ALA A 59 -22.00 -7.39 4.86
N GLN A 60 -22.33 -8.49 5.52
CA GLN A 60 -22.97 -8.53 6.83
C GLN A 60 -21.99 -8.85 7.96
N GLY A 61 -20.84 -9.42 7.61
CA GLY A 61 -19.95 -10.04 8.58
C GLY A 61 -20.40 -11.44 8.97
N GLU A 62 -19.68 -12.05 9.89
CA GLU A 62 -19.96 -13.38 10.39
C GLU A 62 -20.00 -13.40 11.92
N GLY A 63 -20.63 -14.41 12.50
CA GLY A 63 -20.76 -14.59 13.92
C GLY A 63 -21.53 -13.49 14.65
N THR A 64 -21.65 -13.64 15.97
CA THR A 64 -22.22 -12.60 16.84
C THR A 64 -21.14 -11.59 17.27
N ARG A 65 -21.56 -10.45 17.83
CA ARG A 65 -20.61 -9.46 18.39
C ARG A 65 -19.73 -10.11 19.46
N GLU A 66 -20.29 -10.93 20.34
CA GLU A 66 -19.58 -11.62 21.41
C GLU A 66 -18.56 -12.62 20.87
N ALA A 67 -18.86 -13.28 19.75
CA ALA A 67 -17.89 -14.19 19.09
C ALA A 67 -16.72 -13.40 18.53
N ARG A 68 -16.97 -12.26 17.87
CA ARG A 68 -15.91 -11.37 17.37
C ARG A 68 -15.07 -10.76 18.50
N ASP A 69 -15.72 -10.37 19.61
CA ASP A 69 -15.01 -9.86 20.80
C ASP A 69 -14.08 -10.90 21.43
N ARG A 70 -14.50 -12.17 21.48
CA ARG A 70 -13.62 -13.26 21.95
C ARG A 70 -12.39 -13.42 21.07
N LEU A 71 -12.53 -13.39 19.74
CA LEU A 71 -11.39 -13.48 18.83
C LEU A 71 -10.42 -12.31 19.05
N LEU A 72 -10.92 -11.10 19.20
CA LEU A 72 -10.11 -9.92 19.45
C LEU A 72 -9.42 -9.97 20.81
N ALA A 73 -10.12 -10.42 21.85
CA ALA A 73 -9.57 -10.50 23.22
C ALA A 73 -8.37 -11.44 23.33
N GLU A 74 -8.33 -12.50 22.52
CA GLU A 74 -7.25 -13.49 22.53
C GLU A 74 -6.06 -13.11 21.64
N ALA A 75 -6.26 -12.20 20.69
CA ALA A 75 -5.26 -11.84 19.69
C ALA A 75 -4.08 -11.03 20.29
N GLU A 76 -2.87 -11.47 20.01
CA GLU A 76 -1.63 -10.74 20.30
C GLU A 76 -1.10 -10.01 19.08
N ILE A 77 -1.37 -10.55 17.90
CA ILE A 77 -1.05 -9.96 16.60
C ILE A 77 -2.32 -9.93 15.77
N ILE A 78 -2.62 -8.79 15.14
CA ILE A 78 -3.74 -8.66 14.20
C ILE A 78 -3.23 -8.28 12.82
N LEU A 79 -3.64 -9.05 11.82
CA LEU A 79 -3.44 -8.74 10.42
C LEU A 79 -4.71 -8.04 9.89
N GLY A 80 -4.58 -6.73 9.64
CA GLY A 80 -5.70 -5.88 9.25
C GLY A 80 -5.59 -5.31 7.85
N GLY A 81 -6.69 -4.76 7.40
CA GLY A 81 -6.81 -4.06 6.12
C GLY A 81 -7.13 -2.58 6.28
N TRP A 82 -7.65 -2.02 5.23
CA TRP A 82 -8.33 -0.74 5.20
C TRP A 82 -9.72 -1.00 4.57
N PRO A 83 -10.78 -0.77 5.26
CA PRO A 83 -10.96 -0.33 6.66
C PRO A 83 -10.77 -1.43 7.71
N TYR A 84 -10.93 -1.11 8.98
CA TYR A 84 -10.84 -2.01 10.14
C TYR A 84 -11.80 -1.54 11.27
N PRO A 85 -12.13 -2.37 12.29
CA PRO A 85 -12.95 -1.95 13.42
C PRO A 85 -12.31 -0.80 14.20
N LEU A 86 -13.02 0.33 14.39
CA LEU A 86 -12.45 1.57 14.95
C LEU A 86 -12.14 1.47 16.46
N ASP A 87 -12.78 0.53 17.17
CA ASP A 87 -12.63 0.22 18.59
C ASP A 87 -11.72 -1.00 18.85
N LEU A 88 -10.77 -1.22 17.96
CA LEU A 88 -9.95 -2.43 17.91
C LEU A 88 -9.08 -2.59 19.16
N ARG A 89 -8.41 -1.52 19.60
CA ARG A 89 -7.53 -1.56 20.78
C ARG A 89 -8.31 -1.85 22.07
N ALA A 90 -9.46 -1.20 22.25
CA ALA A 90 -10.30 -1.40 23.43
C ALA A 90 -10.82 -2.85 23.55
N ARG A 91 -11.05 -3.52 22.42
CA ARG A 91 -11.53 -4.91 22.35
C ARG A 91 -10.41 -5.95 22.39
N SER A 92 -9.16 -5.54 22.19
CA SER A 92 -8.00 -6.43 22.09
C SER A 92 -6.97 -6.11 23.18
N PRO A 93 -7.25 -6.47 24.46
CA PRO A 93 -6.39 -6.10 25.58
C PRO A 93 -5.00 -6.73 25.52
N ARG A 94 -4.84 -7.86 24.80
CA ARG A 94 -3.57 -8.57 24.62
C ARG A 94 -2.80 -8.13 23.38
N LEU A 95 -3.36 -7.22 22.56
CA LEU A 95 -2.77 -6.81 21.28
C LEU A 95 -1.44 -6.07 21.48
N LYS A 96 -0.39 -6.61 20.88
CA LYS A 96 0.98 -6.08 20.89
C LYS A 96 1.38 -5.53 19.53
N TRP A 97 0.85 -6.12 18.43
CA TRP A 97 1.24 -5.77 17.08
C TRP A 97 0.04 -5.79 16.13
N PHE A 98 -0.18 -4.69 15.43
CA PHE A 98 -1.11 -4.60 14.32
C PHE A 98 -0.34 -4.40 13.02
N HIS A 99 -0.44 -5.34 12.10
CA HIS A 99 0.08 -5.21 10.74
C HIS A 99 -1.05 -4.92 9.78
N GLN A 100 -0.98 -3.79 9.05
CA GLN A 100 -1.92 -3.52 7.99
C GLN A 100 -1.29 -3.72 6.60
N ARG A 101 -2.02 -4.41 5.73
CA ARG A 101 -1.64 -4.65 4.34
C ARG A 101 -1.49 -3.37 3.49
N PRO A 102 -2.33 -2.33 3.61
CA PRO A 102 -2.09 -1.07 2.93
C PRO A 102 -0.78 -0.39 3.33
N ALA A 103 -0.14 0.30 2.37
CA ALA A 103 1.08 1.06 2.61
C ALA A 103 0.83 2.35 3.40
N GLY A 104 -0.32 3.01 3.16
CA GLY A 104 -0.71 4.24 3.86
C GLY A 104 -1.26 3.96 5.26
N ALA A 105 -1.03 4.88 6.19
CA ALA A 105 -1.43 4.75 7.59
C ALA A 105 -2.44 5.81 8.07
N SER A 106 -2.96 6.66 7.18
CA SER A 106 -3.90 7.74 7.54
C SER A 106 -5.26 7.23 8.06
N ASN A 107 -5.63 5.99 7.74
CA ASN A 107 -6.80 5.32 8.31
C ASN A 107 -6.72 5.14 9.83
N LEU A 108 -5.52 5.00 10.38
CA LEU A 108 -5.30 4.80 11.82
C LEU A 108 -5.75 6.01 12.66
N LEU A 109 -5.76 7.20 12.06
CA LEU A 109 -6.23 8.43 12.71
C LEU A 109 -7.73 8.40 13.10
N ARG A 110 -8.49 7.46 12.57
CA ARG A 110 -9.93 7.35 12.83
C ARG A 110 -10.28 6.46 14.02
N GLY A 111 -9.40 5.54 14.38
CA GLY A 111 -9.66 4.54 15.40
C GLY A 111 -8.78 4.71 16.64
N ASP A 112 -8.96 3.81 17.58
CA ASP A 112 -8.31 3.81 18.88
C ASP A 112 -6.87 3.21 18.88
N LEU A 113 -6.39 2.76 17.72
CA LEU A 113 -4.99 2.37 17.54
C LEU A 113 -4.04 3.56 17.51
N TRP A 114 -4.51 4.74 17.08
CA TRP A 114 -3.68 5.94 17.03
C TRP A 114 -3.37 6.43 18.43
N GLY A 115 -2.08 6.58 18.72
CA GLY A 115 -1.61 7.00 20.06
C GLY A 115 -1.64 5.91 21.12
N SER A 116 -1.99 4.67 20.75
CA SER A 116 -1.91 3.52 21.66
C SER A 116 -0.47 3.00 21.80
N ASP A 117 -0.28 2.04 22.70
CA ASP A 117 0.98 1.32 22.92
C ASP A 117 1.23 0.17 21.92
N VAL A 118 0.28 -0.07 20.99
CA VAL A 118 0.38 -1.15 20.01
C VAL A 118 1.38 -0.79 18.93
N MET A 119 2.33 -1.69 18.65
CA MET A 119 3.21 -1.56 17.49
C MET A 119 2.40 -1.64 16.21
N VAL A 120 2.55 -0.67 15.32
CA VAL A 120 1.90 -0.70 14.00
C VAL A 120 2.93 -0.77 12.89
N THR A 121 2.74 -1.72 11.98
CA THR A 121 3.52 -1.83 10.74
C THR A 121 2.62 -1.82 9.52
N THR A 122 3.16 -1.41 8.39
CA THR A 122 2.45 -1.34 7.10
C THR A 122 3.28 -1.99 6.00
N SER A 123 2.66 -2.32 4.87
CA SER A 123 3.38 -2.82 3.69
C SER A 123 4.04 -1.71 2.85
N ARG A 124 4.41 -0.60 3.47
CA ARG A 124 5.05 0.52 2.77
C ARG A 124 6.35 0.09 2.11
N GLY A 125 6.49 0.38 0.83
CA GLY A 125 7.67 0.03 0.03
C GLY A 125 7.68 -1.42 -0.47
N LEU A 126 6.60 -2.18 -0.24
CA LEU A 126 6.47 -3.57 -0.69
C LEU A 126 5.20 -3.75 -1.55
N GLY A 127 5.24 -4.69 -2.46
CA GLY A 127 4.09 -5.17 -3.24
C GLY A 127 3.65 -4.26 -4.40
N ASN A 128 3.22 -3.03 -4.16
CA ASN A 128 2.63 -2.15 -5.18
C ASN A 128 3.57 -1.07 -5.73
N THR A 129 4.86 -1.12 -5.47
CA THR A 129 5.79 -0.10 -5.93
C THR A 129 5.95 -0.11 -7.44
N LEU A 130 6.17 -1.27 -8.02
CA LEU A 130 6.37 -1.43 -9.46
C LEU A 130 5.14 -1.05 -10.29
N PRO A 131 3.90 -1.52 -10.01
CA PRO A 131 2.72 -1.10 -10.75
C PRO A 131 2.49 0.43 -10.73
N ILE A 132 2.79 1.10 -9.61
CA ILE A 132 2.69 2.56 -9.51
C ILE A 132 3.80 3.22 -10.34
N ALA A 133 5.01 2.70 -10.31
CA ALA A 133 6.12 3.20 -11.11
C ALA A 133 5.84 3.07 -12.62
N GLU A 134 5.28 1.94 -13.07
CA GLU A 134 4.83 1.75 -14.45
C GLU A 134 3.77 2.78 -14.86
N TYR A 135 2.81 3.08 -13.98
CA TYR A 135 1.82 4.12 -14.23
C TYR A 135 2.47 5.50 -14.40
N VAL A 136 3.50 5.83 -13.59
CA VAL A 136 4.26 7.09 -13.73
C VAL A 136 4.96 7.15 -15.10
N ILE A 137 5.65 6.09 -15.50
CA ILE A 137 6.34 6.01 -16.79
C ILE A 137 5.34 6.10 -17.96
N ALA A 138 4.22 5.39 -17.88
CA ALA A 138 3.16 5.48 -18.89
C ALA A 138 2.62 6.91 -19.01
N SER A 139 2.41 7.60 -17.88
CA SER A 139 1.97 9.00 -17.87
C SER A 139 3.02 9.94 -18.48
N MET A 140 4.30 9.75 -18.16
CA MET A 140 5.40 10.52 -18.77
C MET A 140 5.42 10.34 -20.29
N LEU A 141 5.31 9.10 -20.77
CA LEU A 141 5.26 8.81 -22.20
C LEU A 141 4.01 9.41 -22.85
N PHE A 142 2.85 9.32 -22.22
CA PHE A 142 1.60 9.90 -22.68
C PHE A 142 1.76 11.40 -22.98
N PHE A 143 2.33 12.14 -22.03
CA PHE A 143 2.58 13.59 -22.23
C PHE A 143 3.72 13.85 -23.22
N ALA A 144 4.83 13.13 -23.10
CA ALA A 144 5.98 13.35 -23.98
C ALA A 144 5.69 13.05 -25.45
N LYS A 145 4.79 12.14 -25.75
CA LYS A 145 4.43 11.75 -27.12
C LYS A 145 3.18 12.45 -27.65
N GLY A 146 2.54 13.31 -26.86
CA GLY A 146 1.33 14.02 -27.28
C GLY A 146 0.12 13.10 -27.50
N LEU A 147 0.06 11.95 -26.80
CA LEU A 147 -0.99 10.94 -27.01
C LEU A 147 -2.39 11.47 -26.71
N GLY A 148 -2.52 12.45 -25.79
CA GLY A 148 -3.80 13.11 -25.55
C GLY A 148 -4.32 13.89 -26.75
N GLN A 149 -3.44 14.52 -27.53
CA GLN A 149 -3.83 15.17 -28.78
C GLN A 149 -4.19 14.14 -29.85
N ALA A 150 -3.36 13.10 -30.00
CA ALA A 150 -3.62 12.04 -30.96
C ALA A 150 -5.00 11.37 -30.72
N GLU A 151 -5.40 11.17 -29.47
CA GLU A 151 -6.71 10.59 -29.14
C GLU A 151 -7.86 11.57 -29.45
N ARG A 152 -7.70 12.87 -29.25
CA ARG A 152 -8.72 13.86 -29.66
C ARG A 152 -8.92 13.86 -31.15
N ASP A 153 -7.83 13.91 -31.94
CA ASP A 153 -7.85 13.91 -33.39
C ASP A 153 -8.48 12.60 -33.92
N ARG A 154 -8.13 11.46 -33.34
CA ARG A 154 -8.74 10.18 -33.70
C ARG A 154 -10.27 10.19 -33.53
N ARG A 155 -10.77 10.77 -32.42
CA ARG A 155 -12.21 10.89 -32.17
C ARG A 155 -12.89 11.86 -33.17
N ALA A 156 -12.18 12.88 -33.59
CA ALA A 156 -12.67 13.86 -34.60
C ALA A 156 -12.57 13.34 -36.03
N GLY A 157 -11.94 12.19 -36.27
CA GLY A 157 -11.64 11.72 -37.62
C GLY A 157 -10.55 12.51 -38.32
N GLU A 158 -9.72 13.24 -37.56
CA GLU A 158 -8.65 14.08 -38.04
C GLU A 158 -7.27 13.41 -37.87
N PHE A 159 -6.32 13.85 -38.71
CA PHE A 159 -4.91 13.43 -38.58
C PHE A 159 -3.99 14.63 -38.75
N ASN A 160 -3.54 15.19 -37.63
CA ASN A 160 -2.60 16.31 -37.59
C ASN A 160 -1.31 15.94 -36.85
N HIS A 161 -0.43 15.20 -37.51
CA HIS A 161 0.82 14.70 -36.90
C HIS A 161 1.75 15.81 -36.40
N LEU A 162 1.65 17.05 -36.92
CA LEU A 162 2.46 18.17 -36.43
C LEU A 162 1.98 18.73 -35.08
N ALA A 163 0.70 18.51 -34.72
CA ALA A 163 0.13 19.01 -33.47
C ALA A 163 0.57 18.20 -32.25
N TYR A 164 1.10 17.00 -32.41
CA TYR A 164 1.47 16.13 -31.28
C TYR A 164 2.73 16.59 -30.54
N GLY A 165 3.66 17.28 -31.21
CA GLY A 165 4.91 17.79 -30.65
C GLY A 165 5.71 16.74 -29.86
N PRO A 166 5.95 15.52 -30.39
CA PRO A 166 6.53 14.43 -29.63
C PRO A 166 7.94 14.76 -29.17
N ARG A 167 8.20 14.52 -27.90
CA ARG A 167 9.53 14.71 -27.29
C ARG A 167 10.19 13.38 -27.02
N LEU A 168 11.50 13.32 -27.19
CA LEU A 168 12.31 12.17 -26.83
C LEU A 168 12.62 12.23 -25.32
N LEU A 169 12.45 11.13 -24.62
CA LEU A 169 12.83 11.01 -23.20
C LEU A 169 14.31 10.61 -23.03
N HIS A 170 14.82 9.82 -23.95
CA HIS A 170 16.25 9.44 -23.95
C HIS A 170 17.15 10.68 -23.86
N GLY A 171 18.14 10.64 -22.99
CA GLY A 171 19.06 11.75 -22.73
C GLY A 171 18.47 12.93 -21.93
N ARG A 172 17.18 12.87 -21.54
CA ARG A 172 16.57 13.87 -20.66
C ARG A 172 16.80 13.51 -19.19
N THR A 173 16.75 14.52 -18.34
CA THR A 173 16.85 14.32 -16.89
C THR A 173 15.47 14.03 -16.28
N LEU A 174 15.38 12.98 -15.50
CA LEU A 174 14.27 12.67 -14.61
C LEU A 174 14.68 13.00 -13.17
N CYS A 175 13.97 13.95 -12.55
CA CYS A 175 14.13 14.25 -11.13
C CYS A 175 13.02 13.55 -10.33
N VAL A 176 13.40 12.68 -9.39
CA VAL A 176 12.49 11.92 -8.53
C VAL A 176 12.49 12.54 -7.14
N ILE A 177 11.43 13.29 -6.81
CA ILE A 177 11.24 13.85 -5.48
C ILE A 177 10.66 12.75 -4.56
N GLY A 178 11.54 12.18 -3.72
CA GLY A 178 11.21 11.04 -2.88
C GLY A 178 11.68 9.70 -3.47
N ALA A 179 12.99 9.50 -3.56
CA ALA A 179 13.64 8.25 -3.96
C ALA A 179 13.53 7.19 -2.83
N GLY A 180 12.31 6.76 -2.50
CA GLY A 180 11.98 5.60 -1.67
C GLY A 180 11.40 4.50 -2.56
N GLY A 181 10.76 3.47 -1.99
CA GLY A 181 10.36 2.27 -2.75
C GLY A 181 9.75 2.51 -4.13
N ILE A 182 8.69 3.34 -4.24
CA ILE A 182 8.10 3.70 -5.54
C ILE A 182 9.07 4.53 -6.38
N GLY A 183 9.72 5.52 -5.76
CA GLY A 183 10.65 6.41 -6.45
C GLY A 183 11.88 5.67 -7.00
N GLU A 184 12.36 4.66 -6.29
CA GLU A 184 13.46 3.80 -6.75
C GLU A 184 13.07 3.02 -8.01
N ASP A 185 11.86 2.44 -8.04
CA ASP A 185 11.35 1.76 -9.24
C ASP A 185 11.14 2.73 -10.42
N VAL A 186 10.62 3.94 -10.15
CA VAL A 186 10.48 4.99 -11.18
C VAL A 186 11.85 5.36 -11.76
N GLY A 187 12.84 5.56 -10.90
CA GLY A 187 14.21 5.88 -11.33
C GLY A 187 14.83 4.76 -12.18
N ARG A 188 14.71 3.52 -11.72
CA ARG A 188 15.20 2.35 -12.46
C ARG A 188 14.55 2.22 -13.85
N LEU A 189 13.23 2.41 -13.96
CA LEU A 189 12.52 2.39 -15.23
C LEU A 189 12.89 3.59 -16.12
N GLY A 190 13.06 4.78 -15.53
CA GLY A 190 13.53 5.96 -16.25
C GLY A 190 14.94 5.78 -16.82
N ALA A 191 15.85 5.19 -16.06
CA ALA A 191 17.19 4.85 -16.52
C ALA A 191 17.16 3.84 -17.67
N ALA A 192 16.27 2.84 -17.62
CA ALA A 192 16.07 1.87 -18.69
C ALA A 192 15.56 2.53 -20.01
N LEU A 193 14.90 3.68 -19.92
CA LEU A 193 14.53 4.50 -21.09
C LEU A 193 15.67 5.42 -21.56
N GLY A 194 16.86 5.31 -20.98
CA GLY A 194 18.04 6.12 -21.33
C GLY A 194 17.98 7.54 -20.76
N MET A 195 17.20 7.78 -19.70
CA MET A 195 17.19 9.05 -19.01
C MET A 195 18.34 9.15 -18.01
N ARG A 196 18.82 10.34 -17.76
CA ARG A 196 19.65 10.68 -16.62
C ARG A 196 18.73 10.81 -15.40
N VAL A 197 18.95 10.05 -14.33
CA VAL A 197 18.07 10.06 -13.17
C VAL A 197 18.77 10.65 -11.95
N VAL A 198 18.14 11.65 -11.36
CA VAL A 198 18.53 12.25 -10.08
C VAL A 198 17.32 12.27 -9.14
N GLY A 199 17.54 12.40 -7.84
CA GLY A 199 16.41 12.43 -6.91
C GLY A 199 16.78 12.98 -5.55
N THR A 200 15.77 13.07 -4.69
CA THR A 200 15.95 13.43 -3.29
C THR A 200 15.26 12.44 -2.36
N ARG A 201 15.76 12.34 -1.15
CA ARG A 201 15.13 11.58 -0.06
C ARG A 201 15.46 12.21 1.29
N ARG A 202 14.57 11.98 2.29
CA ARG A 202 14.73 12.53 3.65
C ARG A 202 16.08 12.16 4.28
N THR A 203 16.55 10.96 4.09
CA THR A 203 17.82 10.46 4.58
C THR A 203 18.62 9.92 3.40
N PRO A 204 19.50 10.74 2.80
CA PRO A 204 20.35 10.28 1.70
C PRO A 204 21.23 9.10 2.10
N THR A 205 21.52 8.24 1.15
CA THR A 205 22.46 7.14 1.32
C THR A 205 23.76 7.46 0.58
N PRO A 206 24.92 7.02 1.09
CA PRO A 206 26.22 7.27 0.42
C PRO A 206 26.28 6.72 -1.01
N VAL A 207 25.51 5.65 -1.29
CA VAL A 207 25.43 5.05 -2.62
C VAL A 207 24.00 5.26 -3.13
N PRO A 208 23.83 5.90 -4.29
CA PRO A 208 22.53 6.05 -4.91
C PRO A 208 21.89 4.69 -5.24
N PRO A 209 20.56 4.58 -5.20
CA PRO A 209 19.85 3.38 -5.66
C PRO A 209 20.15 3.09 -7.14
N ALA A 210 19.93 1.84 -7.55
CA ALA A 210 20.15 1.41 -8.92
C ALA A 210 19.37 2.28 -9.93
N GLY A 211 20.06 2.78 -10.95
CA GLY A 211 19.51 3.65 -11.98
C GLY A 211 19.61 5.14 -11.66
N PHE A 212 19.98 5.55 -10.46
CA PHE A 212 20.24 6.95 -10.12
C PHE A 212 21.71 7.32 -10.24
N GLU A 213 21.98 8.48 -10.80
CA GLU A 213 23.31 9.08 -10.76
C GLU A 213 23.57 9.79 -9.42
N TYR A 214 22.50 10.36 -8.83
CA TYR A 214 22.60 11.11 -7.59
C TYR A 214 21.27 11.10 -6.82
N VAL A 215 21.34 11.01 -5.50
CA VAL A 215 20.21 11.22 -4.59
C VAL A 215 20.68 12.04 -3.39
N GLY A 216 20.22 13.28 -3.30
CA GLY A 216 20.52 14.21 -2.23
C GLY A 216 19.45 14.34 -1.17
N GLY A 217 19.61 15.33 -0.29
CA GLY A 217 18.63 15.77 0.70
C GLY A 217 17.50 16.60 0.07
N SER A 218 16.48 16.91 0.86
CA SER A 218 15.36 17.76 0.40
C SER A 218 15.75 19.22 0.19
N ASP A 219 16.86 19.66 0.76
CA ASP A 219 17.47 20.98 0.66
C ASP A 219 18.30 21.18 -0.62
N GLU A 220 18.45 20.12 -1.42
CA GLU A 220 19.20 20.12 -2.67
C GLU A 220 18.30 20.12 -3.92
N LEU A 221 17.04 20.50 -3.77
CA LEU A 221 16.04 20.57 -4.85
C LEU A 221 16.21 21.83 -5.69
#